data_b592729e96ba8cc13b5efe3c83061170
#
_entry.id   b592729e96ba8cc13b5efe3c83061170
#
_cell.length_a   1.000
_cell.length_b   1.000
_cell.length_c   1.000
_cell.angle_alpha   90.00
_cell.angle_beta   90.00
_cell.angle_gamma   90.00
#
_symmetry.space_group_name_H-M   'P 1'
#
loop_
_entity.id
_entity.type
_entity.pdbx_description
1 polymer ?
#
loop_
_entity_poly.entity_id
_entity_poly.type
_entity_poly.pdbx_seq_one_letter_code
_entity_poly.pdbx_strand_id
1 'polypeptide(L)'
;MPGKKAIELSLNFIVILIISIIIFGFGVRFISKLSSQATELQEITTAELDERIGNLVCEGSDRVCVGIDRKTIKRTKFDIFGLKIVNILESQNFDITVERPAPSGYMINKEEIQTDDLIWNPKQRSVFIEKNEEKSLGIGVQVPAN
;
A
#
# COMPACT_ATOMS: atom_id res chain seq x y z
N MET A 1 66.30 9.67 -1.46
CA MET A 1 65.13 10.49 -1.84
C MET A 1 63.84 9.67 -1.73
N PRO A 2 63.13 9.71 -0.64
CA PRO A 2 61.87 9.00 -0.45
C PRO A 2 60.74 9.99 -0.65
N GLY A 3 60.31 10.24 -1.86
CA GLY A 3 59.30 11.26 -2.06
C GLY A 3 58.21 10.96 -3.05
N LYS A 4 58.52 10.34 -4.16
CA LYS A 4 57.53 10.21 -5.25
C LYS A 4 56.53 9.03 -5.05
N LYS A 5 57.00 7.88 -4.60
CA LYS A 5 56.12 6.71 -4.36
C LYS A 5 55.16 6.88 -3.22
N ALA A 6 55.51 7.64 -2.16
CA ALA A 6 54.61 7.90 -1.03
C ALA A 6 53.49 8.86 -1.42
N ILE A 7 53.76 9.82 -2.29
CA ILE A 7 52.77 10.79 -2.79
C ILE A 7 51.75 10.12 -3.72
N GLU A 8 52.23 9.23 -4.61
CA GLU A 8 51.34 8.48 -5.50
C GLU A 8 50.39 7.55 -4.74
N LEU A 9 50.89 6.87 -3.68
CA LEU A 9 50.04 6.03 -2.84
C LEU A 9 48.96 6.83 -2.07
N SER A 10 49.33 8.01 -1.59
CA SER A 10 48.39 8.91 -0.90
C SER A 10 47.30 9.44 -1.84
N LEU A 11 47.66 9.80 -3.06
CA LEU A 11 46.73 10.35 -4.04
C LEU A 11 45.72 9.29 -4.51
N ASN A 12 46.15 8.07 -4.78
CA ASN A 12 45.26 6.96 -5.09
C ASN A 12 44.32 6.61 -3.94
N PHE A 13 44.80 6.66 -2.71
CA PHE A 13 44.00 6.44 -1.53
C PHE A 13 42.86 7.48 -1.37
N ILE A 14 43.19 8.77 -1.59
CA ILE A 14 42.20 9.86 -1.51
C ILE A 14 41.13 9.69 -2.60
N VAL A 15 41.52 9.33 -3.84
CA VAL A 15 40.57 9.12 -4.94
C VAL A 15 39.62 7.97 -4.63
N ILE A 16 40.15 6.83 -4.15
CA ILE A 16 39.31 5.68 -3.73
C ILE A 16 38.37 6.05 -2.63
N LEU A 17 38.83 6.82 -1.62
CA LEU A 17 38.02 7.26 -0.51
C LEU A 17 36.85 8.16 -0.96
N ILE A 18 37.12 9.12 -1.85
CA ILE A 18 36.07 10.00 -2.40
C ILE A 18 35.03 9.19 -3.19
N ILE A 19 35.49 8.28 -4.07
CA ILE A 19 34.57 7.42 -4.85
C ILE A 19 33.73 6.56 -3.93
N SER A 20 34.32 5.99 -2.86
CA SER A 20 33.60 5.16 -1.90
C SER A 20 32.50 5.93 -1.17
N ILE A 21 32.76 7.17 -0.77
CA ILE A 21 31.77 8.03 -0.12
C ILE A 21 30.61 8.37 -1.08
N ILE A 22 30.92 8.64 -2.33
CA ILE A 22 29.92 8.93 -3.36
C ILE A 22 29.02 7.70 -3.59
N ILE A 23 29.61 6.53 -3.80
CA ILE A 23 28.84 5.28 -4.00
C ILE A 23 28.01 4.95 -2.78
N PHE A 24 28.55 5.12 -1.56
CA PHE A 24 27.82 4.90 -0.34
C PHE A 24 26.61 5.84 -0.20
N GLY A 25 26.79 7.13 -0.49
CA GLY A 25 25.73 8.13 -0.46
C GLY A 25 24.60 7.81 -1.46
N PHE A 26 24.93 7.39 -2.67
CA PHE A 26 23.95 6.93 -3.64
C PHE A 26 23.25 5.64 -3.20
N GLY A 27 23.98 4.69 -2.61
CA GLY A 27 23.44 3.44 -2.09
C GLY A 27 22.40 3.66 -1.00
N VAL A 28 22.71 4.48 0.00
CA VAL A 28 21.79 4.85 1.08
C VAL A 28 20.53 5.52 0.53
N ARG A 29 20.68 6.47 -0.40
CA ARG A 29 19.54 7.15 -1.03
C ARG A 29 18.66 6.20 -1.85
N PHE A 30 19.26 5.24 -2.54
CA PHE A 30 18.55 4.24 -3.31
C PHE A 30 17.75 3.30 -2.40
N ILE A 31 18.35 2.80 -1.31
CA ILE A 31 17.69 1.95 -0.33
C ILE A 31 16.52 2.68 0.34
N SER A 32 16.72 3.95 0.74
CA SER A 32 15.66 4.77 1.33
C SER A 32 14.48 4.95 0.36
N LYS A 33 14.75 5.14 -0.93
CA LYS A 33 13.69 5.28 -1.94
C LYS A 33 12.94 3.97 -2.18
N LEU A 34 13.61 2.83 -2.15
CA LEU A 34 12.97 1.52 -2.26
C LEU A 34 12.12 1.19 -1.04
N SER A 35 12.60 1.49 0.15
CA SER A 35 11.88 1.27 1.40
C SER A 35 10.59 2.08 1.47
N SER A 36 10.61 3.35 1.04
CA SER A 36 9.41 4.19 1.05
C SER A 36 8.33 3.73 0.07
N GLN A 37 8.69 3.09 -1.03
CA GLN A 37 7.72 2.54 -1.99
C GLN A 37 7.05 1.24 -1.50
N ALA A 38 7.72 0.48 -0.64
CA ALA A 38 7.18 -0.76 -0.10
C ALA A 38 6.15 -0.55 1.01
N THR A 39 6.13 0.63 1.63
CA THR A 39 5.33 0.93 2.82
C THR A 39 4.17 1.89 2.58
N GLU A 40 3.96 2.35 1.34
CA GLU A 40 2.98 3.41 1.02
C GLU A 40 1.57 3.10 1.56
N LEU A 41 1.09 1.86 1.42
CA LEU A 41 -0.23 1.48 1.93
C LEU A 41 -0.26 1.34 3.46
N GLN A 42 0.84 0.95 4.09
CA GLN A 42 0.89 0.77 5.55
C GLN A 42 0.89 2.11 6.30
N GLU A 43 1.32 3.19 5.64
CA GLU A 43 1.35 4.54 6.20
C GLU A 43 0.04 5.32 5.99
N ILE A 44 -0.81 4.88 5.03
CA ILE A 44 -2.09 5.53 4.75
C ILE A 44 -3.06 5.25 5.90
N THR A 45 -3.60 6.29 6.48
CA THR A 45 -4.61 6.19 7.54
C THR A 45 -5.97 5.77 6.99
N THR A 46 -6.81 5.16 7.84
CA THR A 46 -8.18 4.78 7.45
C THR A 46 -9.02 5.98 7.03
N ALA A 47 -8.80 7.15 7.64
CA ALA A 47 -9.48 8.39 7.26
C ALA A 47 -9.11 8.83 5.83
N GLU A 48 -7.84 8.73 5.46
CA GLU A 48 -7.38 9.06 4.11
C GLU A 48 -7.90 8.06 3.06
N LEU A 49 -8.00 6.79 3.42
CA LEU A 49 -8.65 5.79 2.56
C LEU A 49 -10.13 6.12 2.33
N ASP A 50 -10.85 6.50 3.38
CA ASP A 50 -12.26 6.89 3.30
C ASP A 50 -12.47 8.13 2.43
N GLU A 51 -11.58 9.13 2.53
CA GLU A 51 -11.62 10.35 1.69
C GLU A 51 -11.37 10.05 0.20
N ARG A 52 -10.46 9.12 -0.10
CA ARG A 52 -10.10 8.77 -1.49
C ARG A 52 -11.17 7.97 -2.23
N ILE A 53 -12.16 7.38 -1.54
CA ILE A 53 -13.23 6.62 -2.20
C ILE A 53 -14.14 7.52 -3.02
N GLY A 54 -14.30 8.79 -2.60
CA GLY A 54 -15.25 9.72 -3.20
C GLY A 54 -16.70 9.24 -3.04
N ASN A 55 -17.55 9.63 -3.97
CA ASN A 55 -18.95 9.22 -3.96
C ASN A 55 -19.09 7.80 -4.53
N LEU A 56 -19.25 6.83 -3.64
CA LEU A 56 -19.60 5.47 -4.04
C LEU A 56 -21.00 5.44 -4.62
N VAL A 57 -21.08 5.03 -5.88
CA VAL A 57 -22.37 4.75 -6.53
C VAL A 57 -22.71 3.28 -6.27
N CYS A 58 -23.65 3.06 -5.38
CA CYS A 58 -24.25 1.74 -5.15
C CYS A 58 -25.52 1.64 -5.96
N GLU A 59 -25.58 0.69 -6.89
CA GLU A 59 -26.79 0.36 -7.62
C GLU A 59 -27.62 -0.60 -6.77
N GLY A 60 -28.81 -0.14 -6.31
CA GLY A 60 -29.73 -0.97 -5.56
C GLY A 60 -30.05 -0.48 -4.16
N SER A 61 -30.94 -1.22 -3.46
CA SER A 61 -31.41 -0.95 -2.11
C SER A 61 -30.61 -1.69 -1.03
N ASP A 62 -29.45 -2.21 -1.37
CA ASP A 62 -28.67 -3.03 -0.44
C ASP A 62 -28.10 -2.18 0.69
N ARG A 63 -28.25 -2.70 1.93
CA ARG A 63 -27.74 -2.04 3.15
C ARG A 63 -26.22 -2.02 3.23
N VAL A 64 -25.58 -2.93 2.53
CA VAL A 64 -24.14 -3.06 2.41
C VAL A 64 -23.82 -3.28 0.94
N CYS A 65 -22.97 -2.42 0.38
CA CYS A 65 -22.53 -2.61 -0.99
C CYS A 65 -21.05 -2.32 -1.15
N VAL A 66 -20.42 -3.02 -2.09
CA VAL A 66 -19.07 -2.75 -2.57
C VAL A 66 -19.20 -2.00 -3.89
N GLY A 67 -18.66 -0.79 -3.99
CA GLY A 67 -18.86 0.08 -5.16
C GLY A 67 -18.31 -0.52 -6.46
N ILE A 68 -17.07 -1.00 -6.42
CA ILE A 68 -16.43 -1.71 -7.54
C ILE A 68 -15.87 -3.01 -6.98
N ASP A 69 -16.39 -4.13 -7.46
CA ASP A 69 -16.03 -5.47 -6.99
C ASP A 69 -14.73 -6.01 -7.60
N ARG A 70 -14.30 -5.45 -8.73
CA ARG A 70 -13.10 -5.91 -9.47
C ARG A 70 -12.25 -4.74 -9.94
N LYS A 71 -10.95 -4.81 -9.64
CA LYS A 71 -9.96 -3.83 -10.09
C LYS A 71 -8.72 -4.53 -10.64
N THR A 72 -8.09 -3.89 -11.63
CA THR A 72 -6.78 -4.32 -12.15
C THR A 72 -5.70 -3.48 -11.50
N ILE A 73 -4.91 -4.09 -10.62
CA ILE A 73 -3.85 -3.42 -9.87
C ILE A 73 -2.51 -3.87 -10.42
N LYS A 74 -1.65 -2.92 -10.80
CA LYS A 74 -0.28 -3.23 -11.23
C LYS A 74 0.56 -3.66 -10.03
N ARG A 75 1.55 -4.53 -10.25
CA ARG A 75 2.52 -4.90 -9.22
C ARG A 75 3.16 -3.66 -8.61
N THR A 76 3.46 -3.70 -7.32
CA THR A 76 3.99 -2.61 -6.49
C THR A 76 3.05 -1.41 -6.31
N LYS A 77 1.85 -1.46 -6.86
CA LYS A 77 0.85 -0.41 -6.71
C LYS A 77 -0.28 -0.87 -5.80
N PHE A 78 -0.95 0.11 -5.20
CA PHE A 78 -2.17 -0.13 -4.45
C PHE A 78 -3.37 0.52 -5.15
N ASP A 79 -4.55 0.04 -4.80
CA ASP A 79 -5.82 0.66 -5.15
C ASP A 79 -6.79 0.53 -3.98
N ILE A 80 -7.87 1.30 -3.99
CA ILE A 80 -8.81 1.39 -2.88
C ILE A 80 -10.16 0.86 -3.32
N PHE A 81 -10.67 -0.12 -2.59
CA PHE A 81 -12.04 -0.60 -2.72
C PHE A 81 -12.93 0.17 -1.75
N GLY A 82 -14.10 0.57 -2.21
CA GLY A 82 -15.06 1.28 -1.39
C GLY A 82 -16.17 0.35 -0.90
N LEU A 83 -16.46 0.41 0.39
CA LEU A 83 -17.57 -0.25 1.05
C LEU A 83 -18.53 0.81 1.58
N LYS A 84 -19.84 0.72 1.25
CA LYS A 84 -20.88 1.56 1.81
C LYS A 84 -21.80 0.75 2.70
N ILE A 85 -22.05 1.27 3.90
CA ILE A 85 -22.96 0.65 4.88
C ILE A 85 -24.05 1.66 5.20
N VAL A 86 -25.30 1.23 5.15
CA VAL A 86 -26.48 2.02 5.55
C VAL A 86 -27.09 1.38 6.79
N ASN A 87 -27.07 2.10 7.91
CA ASN A 87 -27.70 1.62 9.13
C ASN A 87 -29.18 2.03 9.20
N ILE A 88 -30.09 1.08 9.03
CA ILE A 88 -31.54 1.29 9.15
C ILE A 88 -32.10 0.84 10.52
N LEU A 89 -31.23 0.31 11.37
CA LEU A 89 -31.56 -0.14 12.73
C LEU A 89 -31.19 0.94 13.77
N GLU A 90 -31.17 0.59 15.02
CA GLU A 90 -30.66 1.49 16.06
C GLU A 90 -29.17 1.78 15.91
N SER A 91 -28.73 2.92 16.44
CA SER A 91 -27.32 3.35 16.41
C SER A 91 -26.44 2.30 17.09
N GLN A 92 -25.43 1.81 16.38
CA GLN A 92 -24.58 0.72 16.86
C GLN A 92 -23.20 0.72 16.19
N ASN A 93 -22.29 -0.07 16.74
CA ASN A 93 -21.00 -0.35 16.12
C ASN A 93 -21.13 -1.47 15.09
N PHE A 94 -20.48 -1.28 13.96
CA PHE A 94 -20.31 -2.27 12.91
C PHE A 94 -18.85 -2.72 12.87
N ASP A 95 -18.64 -4.02 13.06
CA ASP A 95 -17.32 -4.63 12.95
C ASP A 95 -17.13 -5.16 11.53
N ILE A 96 -16.13 -4.61 10.85
CA ILE A 96 -15.78 -4.96 9.49
C ILE A 96 -14.47 -5.75 9.51
N THR A 97 -14.51 -6.98 9.04
CA THR A 97 -13.34 -7.82 8.86
C THR A 97 -13.13 -8.06 7.36
N VAL A 98 -11.90 -7.83 6.90
CA VAL A 98 -11.50 -8.05 5.52
C VAL A 98 -10.60 -9.27 5.47
N GLU A 99 -11.10 -10.31 4.81
CA GLU A 99 -10.38 -11.57 4.64
C GLU A 99 -9.94 -11.74 3.19
N ARG A 100 -8.86 -12.46 3.00
CA ARG A 100 -8.37 -12.80 1.68
C ARG A 100 -9.18 -13.98 1.12
N PRO A 101 -9.74 -13.87 -0.09
CA PRO A 101 -10.38 -15.00 -0.73
C PRO A 101 -9.32 -16.01 -1.23
N ALA A 102 -9.76 -17.22 -1.51
CA ALA A 102 -8.98 -18.21 -2.28
C ALA A 102 -9.72 -18.48 -3.58
N PRO A 103 -9.13 -18.19 -4.77
CA PRO A 103 -7.80 -17.61 -5.00
C PRO A 103 -7.71 -16.12 -4.62
N SER A 104 -6.47 -15.62 -4.41
CA SER A 104 -6.22 -14.23 -4.02
C SER A 104 -6.49 -13.22 -5.14
N GLY A 105 -6.55 -13.68 -6.38
CA GLY A 105 -6.82 -12.86 -7.55
C GLY A 105 -6.57 -13.64 -8.86
N TYR A 106 -6.62 -12.91 -9.96
CA TYR A 106 -6.39 -13.45 -11.30
C TYR A 106 -5.40 -12.58 -12.07
N MET A 107 -4.52 -13.21 -12.85
CA MET A 107 -3.71 -12.51 -13.85
C MET A 107 -4.58 -12.06 -15.03
N ILE A 108 -4.04 -11.20 -15.89
CA ILE A 108 -4.74 -10.74 -17.11
C ILE A 108 -5.10 -11.92 -18.03
N ASN A 109 -4.30 -12.97 -18.06
CA ASN A 109 -4.55 -14.22 -18.80
C ASN A 109 -5.57 -15.14 -18.11
N LYS A 110 -6.20 -14.70 -17.01
CA LYS A 110 -7.18 -15.43 -16.19
C LYS A 110 -6.60 -16.60 -15.36
N GLU A 111 -5.29 -16.73 -15.26
CA GLU A 111 -4.69 -17.68 -14.33
C GLU A 111 -4.90 -17.19 -12.89
N GLU A 112 -5.24 -18.13 -12.01
CA GLU A 112 -5.43 -17.87 -10.58
C GLU A 112 -4.10 -17.54 -9.90
N ILE A 113 -4.13 -16.54 -9.04
CA ILE A 113 -3.00 -16.16 -8.21
C ILE A 113 -3.28 -16.59 -6.77
N GLN A 114 -2.36 -17.38 -6.22
CA GLN A 114 -2.32 -17.71 -4.80
C GLN A 114 -1.08 -17.04 -4.22
N THR A 115 -1.24 -15.90 -3.55
CA THR A 115 -0.12 -15.23 -2.90
C THR A 115 -0.46 -14.90 -1.46
N ASP A 116 0.45 -15.23 -0.57
CA ASP A 116 0.36 -14.85 0.84
C ASP A 116 0.87 -13.43 1.09
N ASP A 117 1.50 -12.82 0.08
CA ASP A 117 2.14 -11.52 0.18
C ASP A 117 1.19 -10.34 -0.11
N LEU A 118 -0.09 -10.60 -0.46
CA LEU A 118 -1.06 -9.55 -0.68
C LEU A 118 -1.24 -8.72 0.60
N ILE A 119 -1.05 -7.42 0.49
CA ILE A 119 -1.14 -6.48 1.61
C ILE A 119 -2.47 -5.75 1.50
N TRP A 120 -3.23 -5.70 2.61
CA TRP A 120 -4.45 -4.90 2.68
C TRP A 120 -4.59 -4.20 4.04
N ASN A 121 -5.24 -3.06 4.03
CA ASN A 121 -5.47 -2.21 5.19
C ASN A 121 -6.81 -1.48 5.08
N PRO A 122 -7.66 -1.43 6.12
CA PRO A 122 -7.51 -2.15 7.39
C PRO A 122 -7.89 -3.63 7.26
N LYS A 123 -7.30 -4.48 8.07
CA LYS A 123 -7.71 -5.90 8.21
C LYS A 123 -8.98 -6.04 9.02
N GLN A 124 -9.12 -5.18 10.01
CA GLN A 124 -10.30 -5.11 10.88
C GLN A 124 -10.50 -3.68 11.36
N ARG A 125 -11.74 -3.22 11.38
CA ARG A 125 -12.10 -1.93 11.99
C ARG A 125 -13.54 -1.97 12.51
N SER A 126 -13.78 -1.22 13.59
CA SER A 126 -15.12 -0.97 14.13
C SER A 126 -15.52 0.48 13.85
N VAL A 127 -16.74 0.68 13.39
CA VAL A 127 -17.26 2.00 13.03
C VAL A 127 -18.64 2.17 13.63
N PHE A 128 -18.84 3.25 14.39
CA PHE A 128 -20.16 3.62 14.90
C PHE A 128 -20.97 4.31 13.80
N ILE A 129 -22.18 3.84 13.56
CA ILE A 129 -23.11 4.40 12.57
C ILE A 129 -24.45 4.66 13.26
N GLU A 130 -24.90 5.90 13.19
CA GLU A 130 -26.19 6.29 13.75
C GLU A 130 -27.36 5.69 12.96
N LYS A 131 -28.52 5.68 13.57
CA LYS A 131 -29.75 5.23 12.91
C LYS A 131 -30.05 6.10 11.68
N ASN A 132 -30.32 5.47 10.56
CA ASN A 132 -30.56 6.08 9.25
C ASN A 132 -29.36 6.86 8.67
N GLU A 133 -28.16 6.62 9.19
CA GLU A 133 -26.92 7.16 8.64
C GLU A 133 -26.27 6.15 7.69
N GLU A 134 -25.54 6.67 6.69
CA GLU A 134 -24.68 5.89 5.81
C GLU A 134 -23.22 6.25 6.04
N LYS A 135 -22.35 5.26 5.85
CA LYS A 135 -20.89 5.44 5.96
C LYS A 135 -20.18 4.75 4.82
N SER A 136 -19.30 5.50 4.15
CA SER A 136 -18.42 4.98 3.12
C SER A 136 -17.03 4.74 3.71
N LEU A 137 -16.47 3.56 3.46
CA LEU A 137 -15.25 3.07 4.07
C LEU A 137 -14.28 2.58 3.00
N GLY A 138 -13.02 2.97 3.11
CA GLY A 138 -11.96 2.55 2.20
C GLY A 138 -11.21 1.32 2.68
N ILE A 139 -10.93 0.43 1.74
CA ILE A 139 -10.08 -0.74 1.93
C ILE A 139 -8.99 -0.67 0.88
N GLY A 140 -7.78 -0.37 1.31
CA GLY A 140 -6.61 -0.36 0.43
C GLY A 140 -6.09 -1.77 0.20
N VAL A 141 -5.78 -2.10 -1.04
CA VAL A 141 -5.15 -3.38 -1.43
C VAL A 141 -3.93 -3.10 -2.27
N GLN A 142 -2.79 -3.65 -1.87
CA GLN A 142 -1.52 -3.52 -2.57
C GLN A 142 -1.04 -4.88 -3.07
N VAL A 143 -0.62 -4.91 -4.33
CA VAL A 143 -0.02 -6.08 -4.95
C VAL A 143 1.49 -6.02 -4.77
N PRO A 144 2.14 -7.05 -4.20
CA PRO A 144 3.59 -7.08 -4.01
C PRO A 144 4.36 -7.11 -5.34
N ALA A 145 5.68 -6.97 -5.25
CA ALA A 145 6.58 -6.98 -6.40
C ALA A 145 6.81 -8.38 -7.00
N ASN A 146 6.63 -9.42 -6.18
CA ASN A 146 6.93 -10.82 -6.53
C ASN A 146 5.77 -11.49 -7.26
#